data_dd628e522ea7b1d351f5dcc39471f158
#
_entry.id   dd628e522ea7b1d351f5dcc39471f158
#
_cell.length_a   1.000
_cell.length_b   1.000
_cell.length_c   1.000
_cell.angle_alpha   90.00
_cell.angle_beta   90.00
_cell.angle_gamma   90.00
#
_symmetry.space_group_name_H-M   'P 1'
#
loop_
_entity.id
_entity.type
_entity.pdbx_description
1 polymer ?
#
loop_
_entity_poly.entity_id
_entity_poly.type
_entity_poly.pdbx_seq_one_letter_code
_entity_poly.pdbx_strand_id
1 'polypeptide(L)'
;MWFRFLSFLGLQLCAGLLGWEWAATLGALVGVVLAGIFWMLLDAVRGLRVMRWLRSGEATQAPHMQGWWGEITDRTRRWLRQTQQKMLDAESRLQEFLAAIQASPNGVVLLDAEGRIEWCNHIAAEHFGFDAQRDLQQQIGNLVRDPAFVAYYADADFSRGTFMHGRGGTATRPVRLSVHLHPYGDGRRLLLSRDVTALEQADAMRRDFVANVSHEIRTPLTVMSGFIETMQNLPLDEGQRERYLGFMAQQAQRMQTLVSDLLTLSSIEGSPTPTNSEWIVLRDLLAHCAREAEALSGMVTAGNTKVHALRFGPMPEGSIAGASSEIFSALSNLVSNAVRYTPAGGRIDVRWQPLPDGRAEFSVRDTGPGIAPEHLSRLTERFYRVDPSRSRETGGTGLGLAIVKHVAQRHGAELRIESTQGQGSRFAIVFPASRLRAAMQ
;
A
#
# COMPACT_ATOMS: atom_id res chain seq x y z
N MET A 1 54.92 -10.32 -42.12
CA MET A 1 56.29 -9.77 -42.23
C MET A 1 57.00 -10.31 -43.48
N TRP A 2 57.11 -11.60 -43.65
CA TRP A 2 57.83 -12.27 -44.77
C TRP A 2 57.36 -11.84 -46.16
N PHE A 3 56.05 -11.75 -46.40
CA PHE A 3 55.53 -11.39 -47.71
C PHE A 3 55.93 -9.96 -48.16
N ARG A 4 56.03 -9.06 -47.24
CA ARG A 4 56.44 -7.67 -47.50
C ARG A 4 57.94 -7.53 -47.78
N PHE A 5 58.69 -8.31 -47.06
CA PHE A 5 60.16 -8.42 -47.30
C PHE A 5 60.42 -9.06 -48.68
N LEU A 6 59.71 -10.13 -49.04
CA LEU A 6 59.80 -10.76 -50.34
C LEU A 6 59.34 -9.82 -51.48
N SER A 7 58.25 -9.05 -51.30
CA SER A 7 57.78 -8.09 -52.31
C SER A 7 58.74 -6.89 -52.46
N PHE A 8 59.36 -6.43 -51.39
CA PHE A 8 60.42 -5.43 -51.44
C PHE A 8 61.65 -5.94 -52.21
N LEU A 9 62.12 -7.13 -51.83
CA LEU A 9 63.27 -7.79 -52.52
C LEU A 9 62.96 -8.05 -53.99
N GLY A 10 61.76 -8.52 -54.32
CA GLY A 10 61.29 -8.71 -55.70
C GLY A 10 61.27 -7.44 -56.50
N LEU A 11 60.75 -6.31 -55.90
CA LEU A 11 60.79 -5.00 -56.56
C LEU A 11 62.20 -4.50 -56.80
N GLN A 12 63.09 -4.69 -55.82
CA GLN A 12 64.52 -4.32 -55.92
C GLN A 12 65.21 -5.12 -57.00
N LEU A 13 65.03 -6.42 -57.05
CA LEU A 13 65.53 -7.30 -58.06
C LEU A 13 65.05 -6.94 -59.47
N CYS A 14 63.75 -6.78 -59.68
CA CYS A 14 63.19 -6.37 -60.95
C CYS A 14 63.70 -5.01 -61.44
N ALA A 15 63.77 -4.00 -60.56
CA ALA A 15 64.26 -2.66 -60.91
C ALA A 15 65.76 -2.69 -61.18
N GLY A 16 66.55 -3.52 -60.45
CA GLY A 16 67.97 -3.69 -60.71
C GLY A 16 68.24 -4.37 -62.05
N LEU A 17 67.48 -5.40 -62.44
CA LEU A 17 67.59 -6.11 -63.72
C LEU A 17 67.20 -5.18 -64.87
N LEU A 18 66.12 -4.47 -64.80
CA LEU A 18 65.71 -3.49 -65.83
C LEU A 18 66.69 -2.35 -66.00
N GLY A 19 67.29 -1.87 -64.93
CA GLY A 19 68.32 -0.85 -64.95
C GLY A 19 69.62 -1.35 -65.54
N TRP A 20 69.97 -2.63 -65.35
CA TRP A 20 71.18 -3.25 -65.92
C TRP A 20 71.08 -3.33 -67.45
N GLU A 21 69.94 -3.63 -68.00
CA GLU A 21 69.74 -3.65 -69.45
C GLU A 21 69.97 -2.28 -70.12
N TRP A 22 69.74 -1.17 -69.38
CA TRP A 22 69.83 0.19 -69.88
C TRP A 22 71.24 0.79 -69.79
N ALA A 23 71.92 0.65 -68.68
CA ALA A 23 73.22 1.27 -68.42
C ALA A 23 74.13 0.43 -67.54
N ALA A 24 74.10 -0.90 -67.69
CA ALA A 24 74.92 -1.85 -66.97
C ALA A 24 74.90 -1.59 -65.40
N THR A 25 76.08 -1.50 -64.81
CA THR A 25 76.19 -1.34 -63.35
C THR A 25 75.61 -0.05 -62.78
N LEU A 26 75.73 1.06 -63.52
CA LEU A 26 75.16 2.36 -63.09
C LEU A 26 73.63 2.39 -63.17
N GLY A 27 73.08 1.80 -64.21
CA GLY A 27 71.61 1.66 -64.38
C GLY A 27 70.99 0.77 -63.30
N ALA A 28 71.66 -0.34 -62.98
CA ALA A 28 71.19 -1.23 -61.88
C ALA A 28 71.14 -0.51 -60.50
N LEU A 29 72.20 0.28 -60.17
CA LEU A 29 72.26 1.06 -58.95
C LEU A 29 71.12 2.12 -58.91
N VAL A 30 70.92 2.84 -59.97
CA VAL A 30 69.85 3.86 -60.05
C VAL A 30 68.47 3.18 -59.93
N GLY A 31 68.27 2.03 -60.60
CA GLY A 31 67.00 1.28 -60.50
C GLY A 31 66.67 0.85 -59.08
N VAL A 32 67.67 0.29 -58.39
CA VAL A 32 67.48 -0.13 -56.95
C VAL A 32 67.21 1.05 -56.07
N VAL A 33 67.90 2.18 -56.21
CA VAL A 33 67.67 3.39 -55.40
C VAL A 33 66.27 3.95 -55.66
N LEU A 34 65.83 4.07 -56.92
CA LEU A 34 64.49 4.54 -57.28
C LEU A 34 63.39 3.61 -56.73
N ALA A 35 63.57 2.30 -56.84
CA ALA A 35 62.62 1.34 -56.27
C ALA A 35 62.53 1.45 -54.70
N GLY A 36 63.67 1.71 -54.05
CA GLY A 36 63.72 1.98 -52.64
C GLY A 36 62.97 3.24 -52.21
N ILE A 37 63.21 4.34 -52.93
CA ILE A 37 62.50 5.58 -52.67
C ILE A 37 60.99 5.42 -52.93
N PHE A 38 60.59 4.77 -54.02
CA PHE A 38 59.20 4.49 -54.33
C PHE A 38 58.50 3.66 -53.23
N TRP A 39 59.15 2.61 -52.73
CA TRP A 39 58.66 1.79 -51.64
C TRP A 39 58.50 2.60 -50.35
N MET A 40 59.48 3.45 -50.03
CA MET A 40 59.44 4.35 -48.85
C MET A 40 58.31 5.35 -48.96
N LEU A 41 58.08 5.95 -50.12
CA LEU A 41 56.95 6.88 -50.33
C LEU A 41 55.59 6.18 -50.21
N LEU A 42 55.43 4.99 -50.77
CA LEU A 42 54.22 4.19 -50.61
C LEU A 42 53.96 3.88 -49.11
N ASP A 43 54.98 3.53 -48.36
CA ASP A 43 54.83 3.23 -46.92
C ASP A 43 54.50 4.49 -46.11
N ALA A 44 55.13 5.65 -46.42
CA ALA A 44 54.80 6.91 -45.81
C ALA A 44 53.38 7.34 -46.06
N VAL A 45 52.87 7.20 -47.35
CA VAL A 45 51.46 7.47 -47.66
C VAL A 45 50.49 6.59 -46.88
N ARG A 46 50.80 5.30 -46.74
CA ARG A 46 50.01 4.37 -45.90
C ARG A 46 50.03 4.81 -44.46
N GLY A 47 51.15 5.13 -43.88
CA GLY A 47 51.30 5.66 -42.51
C GLY A 47 50.48 6.94 -42.31
N LEU A 48 50.60 7.90 -43.24
CA LEU A 48 49.81 9.14 -43.16
C LEU A 48 48.30 8.92 -43.22
N ARG A 49 47.81 7.91 -43.99
CA ARG A 49 46.39 7.56 -43.99
C ARG A 49 45.94 6.97 -42.64
N VAL A 50 46.75 6.12 -42.04
CA VAL A 50 46.46 5.56 -40.70
C VAL A 50 46.46 6.65 -39.66
N MET A 51 47.47 7.57 -39.68
CA MET A 51 47.53 8.68 -38.73
C MET A 51 46.36 9.66 -38.89
N ARG A 52 45.92 9.91 -40.11
CA ARG A 52 44.75 10.78 -40.38
C ARG A 52 43.48 10.14 -39.85
N TRP A 53 43.30 8.82 -40.06
CA TRP A 53 42.19 8.07 -39.49
C TRP A 53 42.21 8.05 -37.94
N LEU A 54 43.37 7.84 -37.30
CA LEU A 54 43.49 7.88 -35.84
C LEU A 54 43.12 9.25 -35.27
N ARG A 55 43.42 10.33 -35.98
CA ARG A 55 43.03 11.71 -35.57
C ARG A 55 41.54 11.97 -35.73
N SER A 56 40.84 11.32 -36.66
CA SER A 56 39.38 11.47 -36.80
C SER A 56 38.57 10.78 -35.68
N GLY A 57 39.16 9.81 -34.99
CA GLY A 57 38.49 9.07 -33.91
C GLY A 57 37.36 8.15 -34.33
N GLU A 58 37.04 8.08 -35.62
CA GLU A 58 35.91 7.28 -36.13
C GLU A 58 36.32 5.84 -36.46
N ALA A 59 35.89 4.92 -35.60
CA ALA A 59 36.17 3.48 -35.78
C ALA A 59 35.58 2.88 -37.08
N THR A 60 34.56 3.53 -37.68
CA THR A 60 33.84 3.07 -38.86
C THR A 60 34.56 3.34 -40.15
N GLN A 61 35.41 4.37 -40.25
CA GLN A 61 36.11 4.81 -41.45
C GLN A 61 37.55 4.27 -41.52
N ALA A 62 37.84 3.16 -40.88
CA ALA A 62 39.17 2.56 -40.90
C ALA A 62 39.60 2.18 -42.33
N PRO A 63 40.77 2.63 -42.82
CA PRO A 63 41.22 2.30 -44.17
C PRO A 63 41.53 0.80 -44.29
N HIS A 64 40.95 0.15 -45.31
CA HIS A 64 41.29 -1.23 -45.64
C HIS A 64 42.70 -1.30 -46.25
N MET A 65 43.62 -1.87 -45.53
CA MET A 65 45.02 -2.02 -45.92
C MET A 65 45.45 -3.45 -45.73
N GLN A 66 46.43 -3.90 -46.56
CA GLN A 66 47.05 -5.19 -46.42
C GLN A 66 48.40 -5.11 -45.66
N GLY A 67 48.82 -6.20 -45.07
CA GLY A 67 50.09 -6.31 -44.37
C GLY A 67 50.10 -5.64 -42.99
N TRP A 68 51.27 -5.15 -42.56
CA TRP A 68 51.51 -4.59 -41.23
C TRP A 68 50.55 -3.41 -40.87
N TRP A 69 50.36 -2.49 -41.79
CA TRP A 69 49.42 -1.37 -41.59
C TRP A 69 47.96 -1.83 -41.48
N GLY A 70 47.59 -2.90 -42.19
CA GLY A 70 46.29 -3.52 -42.06
C GLY A 70 46.10 -4.16 -40.69
N GLU A 71 47.10 -4.89 -40.19
CA GLU A 71 47.04 -5.52 -38.87
C GLU A 71 46.96 -4.46 -37.74
N ILE A 72 47.69 -3.33 -37.82
CA ILE A 72 47.59 -2.21 -36.87
C ILE A 72 46.22 -1.61 -36.91
N THR A 73 45.69 -1.29 -38.11
CA THR A 73 44.35 -0.68 -38.22
C THR A 73 43.26 -1.60 -37.72
N ASP A 74 43.31 -2.88 -37.98
CA ASP A 74 42.31 -3.84 -37.49
C ASP A 74 42.37 -4.05 -35.97
N ARG A 75 43.61 -4.06 -35.41
CA ARG A 75 43.78 -4.18 -33.94
C ARG A 75 43.27 -2.91 -33.20
N THR A 76 43.63 -1.73 -33.72
CA THR A 76 43.19 -0.44 -33.17
C THR A 76 41.69 -0.26 -33.32
N ARG A 77 41.14 -0.63 -34.48
CA ARG A 77 39.69 -0.63 -34.73
C ARG A 77 38.93 -1.51 -33.75
N ARG A 78 39.42 -2.72 -33.48
CA ARG A 78 38.81 -3.63 -32.47
C ARG A 78 38.87 -3.02 -31.08
N TRP A 79 40.00 -2.44 -30.70
CA TRP A 79 40.18 -1.81 -29.41
C TRP A 79 39.25 -0.60 -29.22
N LEU A 80 39.17 0.29 -30.21
CA LEU A 80 38.25 1.45 -30.19
C LEU A 80 36.79 1.01 -30.06
N ARG A 81 36.37 0.01 -30.83
CA ARG A 81 35.00 -0.52 -30.74
C ARG A 81 34.72 -1.12 -29.38
N GLN A 82 35.64 -1.88 -28.82
CA GLN A 82 35.47 -2.45 -27.48
C GLN A 82 35.39 -1.39 -26.39
N THR A 83 36.20 -0.34 -26.49
CA THR A 83 36.15 0.76 -25.53
C THR A 83 34.85 1.54 -25.65
N GLN A 84 34.43 1.86 -26.87
CA GLN A 84 33.17 2.54 -27.11
C GLN A 84 31.97 1.71 -26.63
N GLN A 85 31.97 0.38 -26.88
CA GLN A 85 30.92 -0.50 -26.38
C GLN A 85 30.87 -0.52 -24.85
N LYS A 86 32.02 -0.61 -24.17
CA LYS A 86 32.10 -0.56 -22.71
C LYS A 86 31.57 0.77 -22.15
N MET A 87 31.82 1.90 -22.82
CA MET A 87 31.26 3.20 -22.39
C MET A 87 29.73 3.22 -22.54
N LEU A 88 29.19 2.75 -23.67
CA LEU A 88 27.75 2.67 -23.89
C LEU A 88 27.07 1.71 -22.90
N ASP A 89 27.70 0.55 -22.64
CA ASP A 89 27.18 -0.42 -21.66
C ASP A 89 27.20 0.16 -20.22
N ALA A 90 28.22 0.93 -19.85
CA ALA A 90 28.31 1.59 -18.56
C ALA A 90 27.25 2.71 -18.43
N GLU A 91 27.05 3.49 -19.47
CA GLU A 91 26.03 4.54 -19.53
C GLU A 91 24.62 3.96 -19.45
N SER A 92 24.35 2.88 -20.22
CA SER A 92 23.07 2.15 -20.14
C SER A 92 22.78 1.60 -18.74
N ARG A 93 23.78 0.98 -18.09
CA ARG A 93 23.65 0.47 -16.72
C ARG A 93 23.37 1.58 -15.72
N LEU A 94 24.02 2.75 -15.87
CA LEU A 94 23.75 3.90 -15.01
C LEU A 94 22.32 4.41 -15.19
N GLN A 95 21.84 4.50 -16.43
CA GLN A 95 20.47 4.90 -16.72
C GLN A 95 19.44 3.90 -16.16
N GLU A 96 19.68 2.59 -16.33
CA GLU A 96 18.84 1.55 -15.74
C GLU A 96 18.79 1.65 -14.21
N PHE A 97 19.93 1.89 -13.56
CA PHE A 97 20.02 2.07 -12.11
C PHE A 97 19.24 3.31 -11.63
N LEU A 98 19.41 4.43 -12.30
CA LEU A 98 18.65 5.66 -11.98
C LEU A 98 17.15 5.47 -12.21
N ALA A 99 16.74 4.78 -13.28
CA ALA A 99 15.35 4.45 -13.54
C ALA A 99 14.74 3.55 -12.43
N ALA A 100 15.51 2.57 -11.94
CA ALA A 100 15.08 1.72 -10.83
C ALA A 100 14.88 2.50 -9.53
N ILE A 101 15.78 3.42 -9.20
CA ILE A 101 15.62 4.31 -8.03
C ILE A 101 14.45 5.28 -8.22
N GLN A 102 14.24 5.77 -9.43
CA GLN A 102 13.10 6.63 -9.75
C GLN A 102 11.76 5.91 -9.56
N ALA A 103 11.71 4.61 -9.86
CA ALA A 103 10.52 3.77 -9.66
C ALA A 103 10.34 3.27 -8.20
N SER A 104 11.26 3.60 -7.29
CA SER A 104 11.16 3.22 -5.88
C SER A 104 9.91 3.83 -5.23
N PRO A 105 9.14 3.05 -4.42
CA PRO A 105 8.02 3.60 -3.65
C PRO A 105 8.47 4.47 -2.47
N ASN A 106 9.76 4.49 -2.17
CA ASN A 106 10.34 5.36 -1.15
C ASN A 106 10.90 6.63 -1.79
N GLY A 107 10.77 7.75 -1.10
CA GLY A 107 11.46 8.97 -1.50
C GLY A 107 12.96 8.85 -1.23
N VAL A 108 13.75 9.19 -2.25
CA VAL A 108 15.22 9.13 -2.21
C VAL A 108 15.77 10.50 -2.58
N VAL A 109 16.64 11.04 -1.72
CA VAL A 109 17.35 12.30 -1.97
C VAL A 109 18.84 12.09 -1.74
N LEU A 110 19.67 12.49 -2.70
CA LEU A 110 21.12 12.52 -2.57
C LEU A 110 21.53 13.93 -2.17
N LEU A 111 22.29 14.03 -1.10
CA LEU A 111 22.81 15.28 -0.56
C LEU A 111 24.35 15.29 -0.66
N ASP A 112 24.91 16.44 -1.01
CA ASP A 112 26.35 16.69 -0.92
C ASP A 112 26.83 16.82 0.54
N ALA A 113 28.11 17.08 0.74
CA ALA A 113 28.70 17.25 2.07
C ALA A 113 28.14 18.49 2.82
N GLU A 114 27.70 19.50 2.11
CA GLU A 114 27.08 20.72 2.63
C GLU A 114 25.58 20.56 2.88
N GLY A 115 24.98 19.42 2.50
CA GLY A 115 23.54 19.14 2.66
C GLY A 115 22.66 19.76 1.57
N ARG A 116 23.23 20.01 0.37
CA ARG A 116 22.48 20.48 -0.79
C ARG A 116 21.96 19.28 -1.59
N ILE A 117 20.82 19.43 -2.22
CA ILE A 117 20.19 18.38 -3.02
C ILE A 117 20.95 18.21 -4.34
N GLU A 118 21.67 17.09 -4.50
CA GLU A 118 22.30 16.71 -5.78
C GLU A 118 21.28 16.08 -6.71
N TRP A 119 20.37 15.26 -6.16
CA TRP A 119 19.36 14.54 -6.92
C TRP A 119 18.22 14.08 -6.00
N CYS A 120 17.01 13.97 -6.54
CA CYS A 120 15.87 13.35 -5.86
C CYS A 120 14.98 12.62 -6.87
N ASN A 121 14.31 11.56 -6.40
CA ASN A 121 13.26 10.92 -7.18
C ASN A 121 11.92 11.66 -7.02
N HIS A 122 10.92 11.30 -7.86
CA HIS A 122 9.62 11.98 -7.84
C HIS A 122 8.85 11.77 -6.53
N ILE A 123 9.01 10.61 -5.88
CA ILE A 123 8.38 10.32 -4.57
C ILE A 123 8.93 11.25 -3.49
N ALA A 124 10.23 11.51 -3.47
CA ALA A 124 10.80 12.49 -2.54
C ALA A 124 10.26 13.90 -2.82
N ALA A 125 10.17 14.28 -4.10
CA ALA A 125 9.59 15.56 -4.49
C ALA A 125 8.15 15.71 -3.99
N GLU A 126 7.33 14.66 -4.10
CA GLU A 126 5.95 14.63 -3.57
C GLU A 126 5.92 14.68 -2.03
N HIS A 127 6.74 13.86 -1.36
CA HIS A 127 6.78 13.78 0.11
C HIS A 127 7.14 15.11 0.77
N PHE A 128 8.14 15.81 0.24
CA PHE A 128 8.67 17.05 0.81
C PHE A 128 8.14 18.31 0.14
N GLY A 129 7.48 18.19 -1.00
CA GLY A 129 6.99 19.32 -1.80
C GLY A 129 8.10 20.05 -2.54
N PHE A 130 9.13 19.31 -3.01
CA PHE A 130 10.21 19.83 -3.83
C PHE A 130 9.81 19.98 -5.29
N ASP A 131 10.42 20.94 -5.97
CA ASP A 131 10.50 20.92 -7.42
C ASP A 131 11.83 20.26 -7.83
N ALA A 132 11.77 19.09 -8.47
CA ALA A 132 12.93 18.26 -8.79
C ALA A 132 13.96 18.94 -9.74
N GLN A 133 13.61 20.05 -10.35
CA GLN A 133 14.52 20.83 -11.22
C GLN A 133 14.96 22.14 -10.57
N ARG A 134 14.02 22.88 -9.98
CA ARG A 134 14.28 24.20 -9.40
C ARG A 134 15.03 24.14 -8.07
N ASP A 135 14.78 23.11 -7.27
CA ASP A 135 15.29 23.02 -5.91
C ASP A 135 16.61 22.22 -5.81
N LEU A 136 17.18 21.81 -6.95
CA LEU A 136 18.55 21.28 -7.00
C LEU A 136 19.55 22.31 -6.49
N GLN A 137 20.61 21.83 -5.84
CA GLN A 137 21.67 22.63 -5.21
C GLN A 137 21.22 23.53 -4.05
N GLN A 138 19.96 23.44 -3.62
CA GLN A 138 19.49 24.11 -2.40
C GLN A 138 19.74 23.23 -1.17
N GLN A 139 20.00 23.88 -0.03
CA GLN A 139 20.14 23.17 1.25
C GLN A 139 18.80 22.60 1.69
N ILE A 140 18.79 21.30 2.02
CA ILE A 140 17.57 20.59 2.42
C ILE A 140 16.93 21.19 3.65
N GLY A 141 17.70 21.68 4.62
CA GLY A 141 17.21 22.32 5.84
C GLY A 141 16.40 23.61 5.59
N ASN A 142 16.59 24.28 4.45
CA ASN A 142 15.81 25.46 4.07
C ASN A 142 14.43 25.09 3.49
N LEU A 143 14.34 23.92 2.89
CA LEU A 143 13.13 23.43 2.21
C LEU A 143 12.24 22.62 3.16
N VAL A 144 12.83 21.74 3.99
CA VAL A 144 12.12 20.93 4.97
C VAL A 144 12.13 21.64 6.33
N ARG A 145 11.02 22.30 6.65
CA ARG A 145 10.90 23.14 7.85
C ARG A 145 10.13 22.44 9.00
N ASP A 146 9.90 21.12 8.89
CA ASP A 146 9.28 20.38 9.99
C ASP A 146 10.20 20.39 11.22
N PRO A 147 9.72 20.77 12.42
CA PRO A 147 10.56 20.88 13.61
C PRO A 147 11.28 19.58 13.99
N ALA A 148 10.65 18.43 13.79
CA ALA A 148 11.26 17.13 14.08
C ALA A 148 12.42 16.84 13.13
N PHE A 149 12.27 17.18 11.83
CA PHE A 149 13.35 17.05 10.85
C PHE A 149 14.50 18.00 11.15
N VAL A 150 14.21 19.26 11.47
CA VAL A 150 15.25 20.27 11.79
C VAL A 150 16.06 19.83 13.01
N ALA A 151 15.40 19.36 14.06
CA ALA A 151 16.06 18.83 15.26
C ALA A 151 16.95 17.62 14.93
N TYR A 152 16.40 16.66 14.19
CA TYR A 152 17.11 15.45 13.75
C TYR A 152 18.34 15.77 12.89
N TYR A 153 18.22 16.74 11.98
CA TYR A 153 19.31 17.15 11.10
C TYR A 153 20.42 17.89 11.87
N ALA A 154 20.05 18.66 12.89
CA ALA A 154 20.98 19.42 13.72
C ALA A 154 21.75 18.54 14.73
N ASP A 155 21.14 17.49 15.25
CA ASP A 155 21.74 16.56 16.23
C ASP A 155 22.86 15.70 15.62
N ALA A 156 22.88 15.59 14.28
CA ALA A 156 23.86 14.82 13.50
C ALA A 156 24.02 13.33 13.92
N ASP A 157 23.17 12.83 14.81
CA ASP A 157 23.04 11.41 15.11
C ASP A 157 21.99 10.79 14.19
N PHE A 158 22.46 10.17 13.13
CA PHE A 158 21.60 9.52 12.12
C PHE A 158 21.35 8.03 12.39
N SER A 159 21.72 7.52 13.57
CA SER A 159 21.49 6.13 13.98
C SER A 159 20.01 5.76 14.09
N ARG A 160 19.17 6.73 14.41
CA ARG A 160 17.72 6.61 14.50
C ARG A 160 17.08 7.57 13.51
N GLY A 161 16.04 7.08 12.79
CA GLY A 161 15.24 7.96 11.93
C GLY A 161 14.33 8.89 12.73
N THR A 162 13.69 9.81 12.03
CA THR A 162 12.67 10.70 12.59
C THR A 162 11.33 10.54 11.85
N PHE A 163 10.25 10.94 12.53
CA PHE A 163 8.93 11.00 11.94
C PHE A 163 8.52 12.46 11.75
N MET A 164 7.98 12.78 10.58
CA MET A 164 7.53 14.12 10.24
C MET A 164 6.23 14.09 9.42
N HIS A 165 5.62 15.26 9.23
CA HIS A 165 4.49 15.40 8.34
C HIS A 165 4.95 15.71 6.91
N GLY A 166 4.43 14.93 5.95
CA GLY A 166 4.66 15.17 4.53
C GLY A 166 3.79 16.31 4.00
N ARG A 167 4.26 17.00 2.96
CA ARG A 167 3.51 18.09 2.30
C ARG A 167 2.43 17.59 1.32
N GLY A 168 2.51 16.35 0.84
CA GLY A 168 1.51 15.75 -0.05
C GLY A 168 0.14 15.48 0.61
N GLY A 169 0.00 15.69 1.93
CA GLY A 169 -1.23 15.48 2.67
C GLY A 169 -2.15 16.71 2.68
N THR A 170 -3.46 16.47 2.86
CA THR A 170 -4.44 17.52 3.17
C THR A 170 -4.64 17.62 4.69
N ALA A 171 -5.25 18.72 5.17
CA ALA A 171 -5.58 18.88 6.60
C ALA A 171 -6.47 17.74 7.14
N THR A 172 -7.29 17.13 6.26
CA THR A 172 -8.17 16.00 6.59
C THR A 172 -7.49 14.64 6.41
N ARG A 173 -6.35 14.59 5.72
CA ARG A 173 -5.58 13.37 5.44
C ARG A 173 -4.07 13.68 5.52
N PRO A 174 -3.54 13.91 6.73
CA PRO A 174 -2.11 14.18 6.89
C PRO A 174 -1.30 12.95 6.51
N VAL A 175 -0.25 13.15 5.72
CA VAL A 175 0.74 12.11 5.40
C VAL A 175 1.80 12.10 6.50
N ARG A 176 2.11 10.91 7.01
CA ARG A 176 3.16 10.70 8.01
C ARG A 176 4.35 10.02 7.34
N LEU A 177 5.51 10.66 7.42
CA LEU A 177 6.74 10.16 6.82
C LEU A 177 7.72 9.68 7.90
N SER A 178 8.32 8.52 7.68
CA SER A 178 9.54 8.09 8.35
C SER A 178 10.72 8.51 7.51
N VAL A 179 11.65 9.25 8.09
CA VAL A 179 12.82 9.81 7.40
C VAL A 179 14.10 9.33 8.04
N HIS A 180 15.02 8.83 7.22
CA HIS A 180 16.34 8.35 7.63
C HIS A 180 17.42 9.00 6.79
N LEU A 181 18.50 9.43 7.43
CA LEU A 181 19.73 9.90 6.80
C LEU A 181 20.82 8.86 6.95
N HIS A 182 21.45 8.49 5.85
CA HIS A 182 22.56 7.55 5.83
C HIS A 182 23.79 8.24 5.23
N PRO A 183 24.90 8.37 5.97
CA PRO A 183 26.14 8.90 5.41
C PRO A 183 26.72 7.88 4.40
N TYR A 184 27.24 8.39 3.28
CA TYR A 184 27.96 7.59 2.30
C TYR A 184 29.06 8.41 1.62
N GLY A 185 30.10 7.73 1.10
CA GLY A 185 31.22 8.38 0.42
C GLY A 185 31.89 9.48 1.26
N ASP A 186 32.40 10.51 0.59
CA ASP A 186 33.15 11.61 1.22
C ASP A 186 32.19 12.69 1.77
N GLY A 187 31.55 12.41 2.91
CA GLY A 187 30.66 13.36 3.60
C GLY A 187 29.27 13.51 3.00
N ARG A 188 28.96 12.82 1.92
CA ARG A 188 27.63 12.81 1.30
C ARG A 188 26.61 12.08 2.15
N ARG A 189 25.32 12.37 1.95
CA ARG A 189 24.23 11.77 2.72
C ARG A 189 23.12 11.32 1.78
N LEU A 190 22.61 10.12 2.05
CA LEU A 190 21.40 9.57 1.43
C LEU A 190 20.23 9.76 2.39
N LEU A 191 19.22 10.54 1.98
CA LEU A 191 17.98 10.67 2.71
C LEU A 191 16.95 9.74 2.09
N LEU A 192 16.38 8.88 2.93
CA LEU A 192 15.26 8.00 2.59
C LEU A 192 14.01 8.48 3.31
N SER A 193 12.91 8.59 2.59
CA SER A 193 11.59 8.87 3.17
C SER A 193 10.59 7.80 2.78
N ARG A 194 9.80 7.35 3.74
CA ARG A 194 8.75 6.35 3.53
C ARG A 194 7.43 6.87 4.11
N ASP A 195 6.36 6.75 3.33
CA ASP A 195 5.01 6.97 3.86
C ASP A 195 4.63 5.81 4.80
N VAL A 196 4.42 6.14 6.06
CA VAL A 196 4.03 5.21 7.13
C VAL A 196 2.64 5.52 7.68
N THR A 197 1.86 6.36 6.97
CA THR A 197 0.54 6.81 7.40
C THR A 197 -0.38 5.64 7.71
N ALA A 198 -0.47 4.66 6.80
CA ALA A 198 -1.32 3.50 6.99
C ALA A 198 -0.86 2.62 8.18
N LEU A 199 0.46 2.48 8.36
CA LEU A 199 1.03 1.71 9.47
C LEU A 199 0.76 2.39 10.81
N GLU A 200 1.03 3.70 10.92
CA GLU A 200 0.75 4.45 12.15
C GLU A 200 -0.74 4.49 12.49
N GLN A 201 -1.60 4.64 11.48
CA GLN A 201 -3.06 4.58 11.67
C GLN A 201 -3.49 3.20 12.20
N ALA A 202 -2.94 2.11 11.65
CA ALA A 202 -3.24 0.76 12.13
C ALA A 202 -2.76 0.57 13.59
N ASP A 203 -1.57 1.05 13.93
CA ASP A 203 -1.03 1.00 15.29
C ASP A 203 -1.81 1.87 16.28
N ALA A 204 -2.24 3.06 15.86
CA ALA A 204 -3.12 3.92 16.66
C ALA A 204 -4.47 3.24 16.92
N MET A 205 -5.12 2.72 15.86
CA MET A 205 -6.37 1.97 15.99
C MET A 205 -6.23 0.75 16.92
N ARG A 206 -5.10 0.05 16.88
CA ARG A 206 -4.83 -1.07 17.78
C ARG A 206 -4.69 -0.64 19.23
N ARG A 207 -3.96 0.46 19.49
CA ARG A 207 -3.81 1.00 20.86
C ARG A 207 -5.15 1.49 21.41
N ASP A 208 -5.92 2.22 20.61
CA ASP A 208 -7.25 2.71 20.99
C ASP A 208 -8.22 1.55 21.25
N PHE A 209 -8.13 0.47 20.46
CA PHE A 209 -8.91 -0.74 20.68
C PHE A 209 -8.61 -1.36 22.05
N VAL A 210 -7.33 -1.57 22.40
CA VAL A 210 -6.94 -2.15 23.69
C VAL A 210 -7.36 -1.25 24.88
N ALA A 211 -7.19 0.06 24.73
CA ALA A 211 -7.62 1.02 25.74
C ALA A 211 -9.14 0.98 25.95
N ASN A 212 -9.92 1.00 24.86
CA ASN A 212 -11.38 0.96 24.93
C ASN A 212 -11.91 -0.37 25.51
N VAL A 213 -11.33 -1.51 25.11
CA VAL A 213 -11.66 -2.82 25.72
C VAL A 213 -11.45 -2.80 27.22
N SER A 214 -10.30 -2.27 27.67
CA SER A 214 -9.97 -2.16 29.09
C SER A 214 -10.98 -1.31 29.84
N HIS A 215 -11.40 -0.19 29.27
CA HIS A 215 -12.41 0.68 29.85
C HIS A 215 -13.81 0.04 29.91
N GLU A 216 -14.25 -0.61 28.81
CA GLU A 216 -15.56 -1.25 28.73
C GLU A 216 -15.68 -2.51 29.62
N ILE A 217 -14.55 -3.16 29.97
CA ILE A 217 -14.50 -4.24 30.96
C ILE A 217 -14.45 -3.70 32.38
N ARG A 218 -13.65 -2.67 32.66
CA ARG A 218 -13.46 -2.13 34.01
C ARG A 218 -14.76 -1.56 34.59
N THR A 219 -15.54 -0.85 33.81
CA THR A 219 -16.79 -0.21 34.27
C THR A 219 -17.79 -1.20 34.88
N PRO A 220 -18.23 -2.27 34.20
CA PRO A 220 -19.16 -3.23 34.78
C PRO A 220 -18.55 -3.99 35.96
N LEU A 221 -17.24 -4.28 35.95
CA LEU A 221 -16.56 -4.91 37.07
C LEU A 221 -16.62 -4.04 38.34
N THR A 222 -16.33 -2.74 38.22
CA THR A 222 -16.38 -1.79 39.31
C THR A 222 -17.81 -1.71 39.89
N VAL A 223 -18.83 -1.67 39.02
CA VAL A 223 -20.24 -1.64 39.44
C VAL A 223 -20.62 -2.92 40.18
N MET A 224 -20.25 -4.10 39.68
CA MET A 224 -20.51 -5.38 40.34
C MET A 224 -19.79 -5.46 41.69
N SER A 225 -18.51 -5.05 41.76
CA SER A 225 -17.77 -5.02 43.05
C SER A 225 -18.43 -4.11 44.06
N GLY A 226 -18.90 -2.92 43.64
CA GLY A 226 -19.63 -2.02 44.53
C GLY A 226 -20.94 -2.60 45.07
N PHE A 227 -21.71 -3.31 44.25
CA PHE A 227 -22.91 -3.99 44.74
C PHE A 227 -22.58 -5.15 45.68
N ILE A 228 -21.53 -5.94 45.38
CA ILE A 228 -21.07 -7.00 46.29
C ILE A 228 -20.67 -6.42 47.63
N GLU A 229 -19.86 -5.35 47.66
CA GLU A 229 -19.44 -4.67 48.87
C GLU A 229 -20.63 -4.10 49.66
N THR A 230 -21.60 -3.51 48.98
CA THR A 230 -22.85 -3.03 49.56
C THR A 230 -23.65 -4.17 50.21
N MET A 231 -23.77 -5.30 49.53
CA MET A 231 -24.49 -6.47 50.01
C MET A 231 -23.79 -7.16 51.23
N GLN A 232 -22.44 -7.01 51.31
CA GLN A 232 -21.68 -7.59 52.40
C GLN A 232 -21.70 -6.68 53.66
N ASN A 233 -21.75 -5.35 53.50
CA ASN A 233 -21.53 -4.41 54.60
C ASN A 233 -22.82 -3.76 55.11
N LEU A 234 -23.94 -3.86 54.39
CA LEU A 234 -25.20 -3.24 54.78
C LEU A 234 -26.31 -4.27 55.00
N PRO A 235 -27.15 -4.11 56.03
CA PRO A 235 -28.35 -4.90 56.23
C PRO A 235 -29.37 -4.47 55.16
N LEU A 236 -29.61 -5.34 54.17
CA LEU A 236 -30.55 -5.12 53.06
C LEU A 236 -31.82 -5.94 53.26
N ASP A 237 -32.96 -5.36 52.92
CA ASP A 237 -34.21 -6.10 52.78
C ASP A 237 -34.16 -7.02 51.56
N GLU A 238 -35.11 -7.97 51.48
CA GLU A 238 -35.16 -8.97 50.38
C GLU A 238 -35.35 -8.27 49.02
N GLY A 239 -36.18 -7.25 48.93
CA GLY A 239 -36.44 -6.53 47.70
C GLY A 239 -35.20 -5.72 47.21
N GLN A 240 -34.42 -5.16 48.13
CA GLN A 240 -33.16 -4.49 47.80
C GLN A 240 -32.11 -5.49 47.32
N ARG A 241 -32.01 -6.67 47.97
CA ARG A 241 -31.09 -7.76 47.59
C ARG A 241 -31.42 -8.26 46.20
N GLU A 242 -32.68 -8.56 45.91
CA GLU A 242 -33.12 -9.02 44.61
C GLU A 242 -32.83 -8.00 43.52
N ARG A 243 -33.06 -6.72 43.79
CA ARG A 243 -32.74 -5.62 42.88
C ARG A 243 -31.24 -5.54 42.58
N TYR A 244 -30.35 -5.63 43.57
CA TYR A 244 -28.91 -5.60 43.35
C TYR A 244 -28.40 -6.81 42.61
N LEU A 245 -28.93 -8.01 42.90
CA LEU A 245 -28.64 -9.20 42.14
C LEU A 245 -29.06 -9.06 40.68
N GLY A 246 -30.22 -8.43 40.42
CA GLY A 246 -30.69 -8.13 39.05
C GLY A 246 -29.73 -7.18 38.32
N PHE A 247 -29.23 -6.11 38.95
CA PHE A 247 -28.24 -5.24 38.36
C PHE A 247 -26.91 -5.95 38.08
N MET A 248 -26.45 -6.81 38.98
CA MET A 248 -25.22 -7.58 38.78
C MET A 248 -25.39 -8.58 37.62
N ALA A 249 -26.53 -9.28 37.54
CA ALA A 249 -26.85 -10.20 36.43
C ALA A 249 -26.82 -9.42 35.07
N GLN A 250 -27.38 -8.22 35.04
CA GLN A 250 -27.37 -7.38 33.83
C GLN A 250 -25.93 -6.99 33.44
N GLN A 251 -25.07 -6.60 34.42
CA GLN A 251 -23.68 -6.28 34.12
C GLN A 251 -22.88 -7.51 33.63
N ALA A 252 -23.10 -8.68 34.24
CA ALA A 252 -22.48 -9.94 33.80
C ALA A 252 -22.87 -10.29 32.34
N GLN A 253 -24.17 -10.19 32.02
CA GLN A 253 -24.67 -10.44 30.65
C GLN A 253 -24.08 -9.45 29.64
N ARG A 254 -23.92 -8.18 30.02
CA ARG A 254 -23.27 -7.18 29.18
C ARG A 254 -21.80 -7.53 28.91
N MET A 255 -21.06 -7.96 29.95
CA MET A 255 -19.67 -8.40 29.80
C MET A 255 -19.56 -9.62 28.87
N GLN A 256 -20.47 -10.59 29.01
CA GLN A 256 -20.52 -11.78 28.17
C GLN A 256 -20.75 -11.43 26.71
N THR A 257 -21.67 -10.49 26.41
CA THR A 257 -21.89 -9.97 25.06
C THR A 257 -20.63 -9.28 24.53
N LEU A 258 -19.98 -8.43 25.35
CA LEU A 258 -18.73 -7.76 24.95
C LEU A 258 -17.62 -8.75 24.58
N VAL A 259 -17.41 -9.78 25.40
CA VAL A 259 -16.41 -10.82 25.13
C VAL A 259 -16.75 -11.59 23.87
N SER A 260 -18.02 -11.95 23.65
CA SER A 260 -18.48 -12.63 22.42
C SER A 260 -18.22 -11.77 21.18
N ASP A 261 -18.55 -10.48 21.22
CA ASP A 261 -18.32 -9.55 20.12
C ASP A 261 -16.82 -9.41 19.81
N LEU A 262 -15.96 -9.35 20.86
CA LEU A 262 -14.51 -9.29 20.72
C LEU A 262 -13.94 -10.55 20.08
N LEU A 263 -14.38 -11.74 20.51
CA LEU A 263 -13.96 -13.01 19.94
C LEU A 263 -14.40 -13.12 18.48
N THR A 264 -15.63 -12.70 18.17
CA THR A 264 -16.15 -12.66 16.80
C THR A 264 -15.31 -11.73 15.93
N LEU A 265 -15.03 -10.53 16.38
CA LEU A 265 -14.21 -9.56 15.63
C LEU A 265 -12.78 -10.08 15.43
N SER A 266 -12.16 -10.64 16.47
CA SER A 266 -10.83 -11.25 16.42
C SER A 266 -10.76 -12.42 15.43
N SER A 267 -11.78 -13.28 15.44
CA SER A 267 -11.88 -14.40 14.51
C SER A 267 -12.02 -13.92 13.06
N ILE A 268 -12.85 -12.91 12.82
CA ILE A 268 -13.05 -12.31 11.50
C ILE A 268 -11.73 -11.68 10.97
N GLU A 269 -10.97 -10.99 11.81
CA GLU A 269 -9.71 -10.35 11.42
C GLU A 269 -8.56 -11.33 11.20
N GLY A 270 -8.52 -12.41 11.97
CA GLY A 270 -7.46 -13.42 11.90
C GLY A 270 -7.67 -14.54 10.88
N SER A 271 -8.87 -14.66 10.31
CA SER A 271 -9.20 -15.75 9.39
C SER A 271 -9.00 -15.38 7.91
N PRO A 272 -8.68 -16.31 7.02
CA PRO A 272 -8.65 -16.06 5.59
C PRO A 272 -10.03 -15.66 5.06
N THR A 273 -10.10 -14.97 3.93
CA THR A 273 -11.36 -14.55 3.30
C THR A 273 -12.25 -15.76 3.00
N PRO A 274 -13.55 -15.73 3.36
CA PRO A 274 -14.45 -16.85 3.11
C PRO A 274 -14.55 -17.16 1.61
N THR A 275 -14.41 -18.43 1.28
CA THR A 275 -14.60 -18.93 -0.09
C THR A 275 -16.08 -19.01 -0.44
N ASN A 276 -16.39 -19.22 -1.73
CA ASN A 276 -17.77 -19.47 -2.19
C ASN A 276 -18.15 -20.95 -2.14
N SER A 277 -17.48 -21.75 -1.32
CA SER A 277 -17.69 -23.20 -1.25
C SER A 277 -18.82 -23.63 -0.29
N GLU A 278 -19.07 -22.86 0.75
CA GLU A 278 -20.12 -23.13 1.73
C GLU A 278 -21.40 -22.36 1.36
N TRP A 279 -22.51 -23.07 1.18
CA TRP A 279 -23.80 -22.51 0.80
C TRP A 279 -24.79 -22.60 1.95
N ILE A 280 -25.37 -21.50 2.34
CA ILE A 280 -26.28 -21.33 3.46
C ILE A 280 -27.67 -21.08 2.90
N VAL A 281 -28.67 -21.83 3.35
CA VAL A 281 -30.06 -21.63 2.98
C VAL A 281 -30.59 -20.33 3.60
N LEU A 282 -31.01 -19.41 2.77
CA LEU A 282 -31.42 -18.06 3.21
C LEU A 282 -32.65 -18.11 4.14
N ARG A 283 -33.59 -19.02 3.87
CA ARG A 283 -34.79 -19.21 4.68
C ARG A 283 -34.45 -19.56 6.13
N ASP A 284 -33.52 -20.49 6.36
CA ASP A 284 -33.11 -20.92 7.68
C ASP A 284 -32.39 -19.86 8.45
N LEU A 285 -31.50 -19.15 7.74
CA LEU A 285 -30.73 -18.00 8.25
C LEU A 285 -31.67 -16.90 8.75
N LEU A 286 -32.61 -16.47 7.92
CA LEU A 286 -33.56 -15.41 8.26
C LEU A 286 -34.59 -15.85 9.30
N ALA A 287 -35.01 -17.10 9.29
CA ALA A 287 -35.89 -17.64 10.34
C ALA A 287 -35.18 -17.65 11.71
N HIS A 288 -33.87 -17.92 11.74
CA HIS A 288 -33.07 -17.79 12.97
C HIS A 288 -33.02 -16.33 13.46
N CYS A 289 -32.68 -15.41 12.58
CA CYS A 289 -32.69 -13.95 12.90
C CYS A 289 -34.07 -13.49 13.41
N ALA A 290 -35.17 -14.00 12.84
CA ALA A 290 -36.50 -13.63 13.28
C ALA A 290 -36.80 -14.10 14.71
N ARG A 291 -36.48 -15.34 15.05
CA ARG A 291 -36.66 -15.87 16.42
C ARG A 291 -35.87 -15.10 17.46
N GLU A 292 -34.60 -14.76 17.16
CA GLU A 292 -33.79 -13.96 18.06
C GLU A 292 -34.35 -12.53 18.23
N ALA A 293 -34.79 -11.93 17.14
CA ALA A 293 -35.39 -10.59 17.17
C ALA A 293 -36.69 -10.54 18.00
N GLU A 294 -37.53 -11.53 17.85
CA GLU A 294 -38.77 -11.66 18.64
C GLU A 294 -38.48 -11.83 20.13
N ALA A 295 -37.55 -12.72 20.48
CA ALA A 295 -37.12 -12.92 21.85
C ALA A 295 -36.53 -11.63 22.47
N LEU A 296 -35.64 -10.96 21.73
CA LEU A 296 -35.02 -9.68 22.18
C LEU A 296 -36.10 -8.58 22.31
N SER A 297 -37.01 -8.46 21.34
CA SER A 297 -38.11 -7.51 21.40
C SER A 297 -38.98 -7.71 22.63
N GLY A 298 -39.34 -8.96 22.96
CA GLY A 298 -40.08 -9.31 24.17
C GLY A 298 -39.35 -8.87 25.44
N MET A 299 -38.03 -9.05 25.51
CA MET A 299 -37.24 -8.65 26.67
C MET A 299 -37.14 -7.12 26.78
N VAL A 300 -36.86 -6.41 25.68
CA VAL A 300 -36.70 -4.95 25.67
C VAL A 300 -38.00 -4.21 25.95
N THR A 301 -39.14 -4.79 25.56
CA THR A 301 -40.48 -4.20 25.81
C THR A 301 -41.16 -4.75 27.05
N ALA A 302 -40.49 -5.61 27.81
CA ALA A 302 -41.03 -6.13 29.07
C ALA A 302 -41.47 -5.01 30.02
N GLY A 303 -42.71 -5.06 30.51
CA GLY A 303 -43.27 -4.00 31.34
C GLY A 303 -43.92 -2.84 30.56
N ASN A 304 -43.84 -2.79 29.24
CA ASN A 304 -44.54 -1.85 28.41
C ASN A 304 -45.90 -2.38 27.90
N THR A 305 -46.88 -1.51 27.73
CA THR A 305 -48.18 -1.88 27.18
C THR A 305 -48.18 -2.19 25.68
N LYS A 306 -47.09 -1.79 24.97
CA LYS A 306 -46.93 -1.99 23.54
C LYS A 306 -45.61 -2.67 23.26
N VAL A 307 -45.63 -3.72 22.44
CA VAL A 307 -44.44 -4.39 21.87
C VAL A 307 -44.09 -3.77 20.53
N HIS A 308 -42.87 -4.02 20.02
CA HIS A 308 -42.49 -3.60 18.68
C HIS A 308 -43.38 -4.26 17.61
N ALA A 309 -43.74 -3.49 16.56
CA ALA A 309 -44.34 -4.05 15.35
C ALA A 309 -43.22 -4.60 14.45
N LEU A 310 -42.74 -5.83 14.75
CA LEU A 310 -41.68 -6.47 14.00
C LEU A 310 -42.25 -7.19 12.78
N ARG A 311 -41.77 -6.87 11.58
CA ARG A 311 -42.23 -7.44 10.31
C ARG A 311 -41.07 -7.98 9.51
N PHE A 312 -41.09 -9.28 9.25
CA PHE A 312 -40.22 -9.90 8.27
C PHE A 312 -40.94 -9.99 6.94
N GLY A 313 -40.28 -9.58 5.86
CA GLY A 313 -40.78 -9.74 4.49
C GLY A 313 -40.91 -11.24 4.10
N PRO A 314 -41.32 -11.50 2.85
CA PRO A 314 -41.35 -12.87 2.34
C PRO A 314 -39.98 -13.53 2.48
N MET A 315 -39.99 -14.79 2.98
CA MET A 315 -38.74 -15.56 3.11
C MET A 315 -38.22 -15.87 1.71
N PRO A 316 -36.96 -15.48 1.39
CA PRO A 316 -36.41 -15.76 0.08
C PRO A 316 -36.16 -17.24 -0.13
N GLU A 317 -36.27 -17.67 -1.37
CA GLU A 317 -35.77 -18.97 -1.82
C GLU A 317 -34.35 -18.81 -2.33
N GLY A 318 -33.51 -19.84 -2.08
CA GLY A 318 -32.10 -19.80 -2.51
C GLY A 318 -31.11 -19.85 -1.37
N SER A 319 -29.84 -19.69 -1.76
CA SER A 319 -28.71 -19.80 -0.83
C SER A 319 -27.68 -18.68 -1.04
N ILE A 320 -26.94 -18.38 0.02
CA ILE A 320 -25.83 -17.44 0.01
C ILE A 320 -24.53 -18.19 0.33
N ALA A 321 -23.46 -17.88 -0.41
CA ALA A 321 -22.14 -18.44 -0.18
C ALA A 321 -21.33 -17.61 0.82
N GLY A 322 -20.76 -18.28 1.83
CA GLY A 322 -19.87 -17.64 2.80
C GLY A 322 -19.85 -18.36 4.14
N ALA A 323 -19.15 -17.79 5.11
CA ALA A 323 -19.09 -18.30 6.46
C ALA A 323 -20.42 -18.06 7.19
N SER A 324 -21.12 -19.14 7.55
CA SER A 324 -22.45 -19.09 8.14
C SER A 324 -22.50 -18.25 9.41
N SER A 325 -21.56 -18.45 10.32
CA SER A 325 -21.46 -17.69 11.57
C SER A 325 -21.22 -16.19 11.37
N GLU A 326 -20.39 -15.82 10.38
CA GLU A 326 -20.11 -14.42 10.08
C GLU A 326 -21.34 -13.72 9.51
N ILE A 327 -21.99 -14.33 8.49
CA ILE A 327 -23.19 -13.74 7.87
C ILE A 327 -24.30 -13.64 8.90
N PHE A 328 -24.55 -14.69 9.68
CA PHE A 328 -25.55 -14.65 10.74
C PHE A 328 -25.26 -13.51 11.75
N SER A 329 -24.02 -13.39 12.22
CA SER A 329 -23.61 -12.33 13.14
C SER A 329 -23.88 -10.94 12.57
N ALA A 330 -23.59 -10.71 11.27
CA ALA A 330 -23.86 -9.44 10.64
C ALA A 330 -25.36 -9.11 10.56
N LEU A 331 -26.19 -10.07 10.13
CA LEU A 331 -27.64 -9.87 10.03
C LEU A 331 -28.27 -9.66 11.42
N SER A 332 -27.92 -10.50 12.41
CA SER A 332 -28.39 -10.40 13.78
C SER A 332 -28.00 -9.08 14.44
N ASN A 333 -26.78 -8.56 14.19
CA ASN A 333 -26.35 -7.25 14.67
C ASN A 333 -27.20 -6.10 14.13
N LEU A 334 -27.59 -6.12 12.85
CA LEU A 334 -28.49 -5.09 12.29
C LEU A 334 -29.86 -5.15 12.90
N VAL A 335 -30.44 -6.34 13.03
CA VAL A 335 -31.77 -6.53 13.60
C VAL A 335 -31.80 -6.18 15.08
N SER A 336 -30.82 -6.65 15.87
CA SER A 336 -30.72 -6.35 17.30
C SER A 336 -30.53 -4.85 17.57
N ASN A 337 -29.76 -4.13 16.74
CA ASN A 337 -29.66 -2.69 16.83
C ASN A 337 -31.03 -2.02 16.61
N ALA A 338 -31.77 -2.41 15.57
CA ALA A 338 -33.10 -1.86 15.33
C ALA A 338 -34.03 -2.09 16.53
N VAL A 339 -34.02 -3.30 17.12
CA VAL A 339 -34.84 -3.62 18.31
C VAL A 339 -34.44 -2.77 19.52
N ARG A 340 -33.16 -2.59 19.77
CA ARG A 340 -32.63 -1.85 20.93
C ARG A 340 -32.89 -0.35 20.86
N TYR A 341 -32.84 0.24 19.64
CA TYR A 341 -32.95 1.68 19.46
C TYR A 341 -34.34 2.14 19.06
N THR A 342 -35.27 1.24 18.76
CA THR A 342 -36.67 1.59 18.49
C THR A 342 -37.46 1.63 19.81
N PRO A 343 -38.20 2.71 20.10
CA PRO A 343 -39.06 2.74 21.28
C PRO A 343 -40.19 1.71 21.21
N ALA A 344 -40.68 1.27 22.39
CA ALA A 344 -41.81 0.37 22.48
C ALA A 344 -43.03 0.87 21.68
N GLY A 345 -43.64 -0.02 20.88
CA GLY A 345 -44.73 0.33 19.92
C GLY A 345 -44.22 0.86 18.56
N GLY A 346 -42.90 1.08 18.38
CA GLY A 346 -42.33 1.40 17.09
C GLY A 346 -42.34 0.23 16.10
N ARG A 347 -42.04 0.50 14.84
CA ARG A 347 -42.06 -0.45 13.75
C ARG A 347 -40.63 -0.78 13.29
N ILE A 348 -40.37 -2.09 13.02
CA ILE A 348 -39.13 -2.59 12.48
C ILE A 348 -39.48 -3.50 11.31
N ASP A 349 -39.03 -3.12 10.11
CA ASP A 349 -39.23 -3.87 8.88
C ASP A 349 -37.91 -4.50 8.44
N VAL A 350 -37.85 -5.82 8.34
CA VAL A 350 -36.70 -6.61 7.87
C VAL A 350 -37.05 -7.20 6.51
N ARG A 351 -36.19 -6.98 5.51
CA ARG A 351 -36.45 -7.43 4.14
C ARG A 351 -35.21 -8.01 3.50
N TRP A 352 -35.43 -9.03 2.68
CA TRP A 352 -34.48 -9.53 1.70
C TRP A 352 -35.04 -9.30 0.31
N GLN A 353 -34.33 -8.60 -0.55
CA GLN A 353 -34.81 -8.23 -1.88
C GLN A 353 -33.75 -8.49 -2.93
N PRO A 354 -34.07 -9.26 -4.02
CA PRO A 354 -33.19 -9.33 -5.17
C PRO A 354 -33.17 -7.97 -5.89
N LEU A 355 -32.00 -7.60 -6.42
CA LEU A 355 -31.80 -6.40 -7.21
C LEU A 355 -31.74 -6.74 -8.71
N PRO A 356 -32.05 -5.77 -9.62
CA PRO A 356 -32.09 -6.02 -11.07
C PRO A 356 -30.76 -6.51 -11.67
N ASP A 357 -29.65 -6.23 -11.04
CA ASP A 357 -28.30 -6.60 -11.47
C ASP A 357 -27.81 -7.95 -10.94
N GLY A 358 -28.72 -8.74 -10.38
CA GLY A 358 -28.42 -10.06 -9.81
C GLY A 358 -27.83 -10.04 -8.39
N ARG A 359 -27.57 -8.85 -7.83
CA ARG A 359 -27.26 -8.70 -6.40
C ARG A 359 -28.50 -8.92 -5.54
N ALA A 360 -28.32 -9.03 -4.23
CA ALA A 360 -29.44 -9.02 -3.29
C ALA A 360 -29.13 -8.12 -2.10
N GLU A 361 -30.17 -7.51 -1.58
CA GLU A 361 -30.11 -6.61 -0.44
C GLU A 361 -30.83 -7.21 0.77
N PHE A 362 -30.12 -7.32 1.90
CA PHE A 362 -30.73 -7.47 3.21
C PHE A 362 -30.86 -6.10 3.85
N SER A 363 -32.05 -5.67 4.25
CA SER A 363 -32.26 -4.37 4.86
C SER A 363 -33.13 -4.43 6.10
N VAL A 364 -32.78 -3.62 7.09
CA VAL A 364 -33.51 -3.41 8.33
C VAL A 364 -33.86 -1.93 8.42
N ARG A 365 -35.14 -1.62 8.49
CA ARG A 365 -35.66 -0.27 8.65
C ARG A 365 -36.41 -0.15 9.97
N ASP A 366 -36.06 0.84 10.76
CA ASP A 366 -36.68 1.15 12.05
C ASP A 366 -37.35 2.54 12.05
N THR A 367 -38.24 2.77 13.01
CA THR A 367 -38.87 4.06 13.31
C THR A 367 -38.34 4.66 14.62
N GLY A 368 -37.07 4.41 14.90
CA GLY A 368 -36.37 4.93 16.07
C GLY A 368 -36.06 6.43 15.96
N PRO A 369 -35.21 6.97 16.84
CA PRO A 369 -34.91 8.40 16.90
C PRO A 369 -34.11 8.91 15.67
N GLY A 370 -33.64 7.99 14.81
CA GLY A 370 -32.74 8.36 13.72
C GLY A 370 -31.36 8.84 14.22
N ILE A 371 -30.47 9.16 13.27
CA ILE A 371 -29.08 9.47 13.52
C ILE A 371 -28.73 10.77 12.79
N ALA A 372 -28.05 11.70 13.47
CA ALA A 372 -27.61 12.94 12.87
C ALA A 372 -26.49 12.70 11.83
N PRO A 373 -26.42 13.48 10.73
CA PRO A 373 -25.48 13.25 9.63
C PRO A 373 -24.01 13.19 10.06
N GLU A 374 -23.62 13.96 11.06
CA GLU A 374 -22.26 14.03 11.60
C GLU A 374 -21.76 12.71 12.19
N HIS A 375 -22.68 11.82 12.59
CA HIS A 375 -22.34 10.53 13.17
C HIS A 375 -22.28 9.40 12.13
N LEU A 376 -22.92 9.56 10.96
CA LEU A 376 -23.10 8.48 9.98
C LEU A 376 -21.78 7.85 9.52
N SER A 377 -20.76 8.63 9.25
CA SER A 377 -19.44 8.18 8.81
C SER A 377 -18.68 7.40 9.89
N ARG A 378 -19.01 7.64 11.15
CA ARG A 378 -18.32 7.08 12.31
C ARG A 378 -19.00 5.87 12.94
N LEU A 379 -20.23 5.57 12.57
CA LEU A 379 -21.03 4.48 13.16
C LEU A 379 -20.36 3.11 13.07
N THR A 380 -19.51 2.92 12.09
CA THR A 380 -18.77 1.66 11.89
C THR A 380 -17.37 1.65 12.55
N GLU A 381 -16.99 2.71 13.27
CA GLU A 381 -15.80 2.72 14.10
C GLU A 381 -16.04 1.83 15.34
N ARG A 382 -14.99 1.15 15.81
CA ARG A 382 -15.07 0.28 16.99
C ARG A 382 -15.35 1.11 18.24
N PHE A 383 -16.28 0.66 19.08
CA PHE A 383 -16.74 1.32 20.31
C PHE A 383 -17.40 2.68 20.11
N TYR A 384 -17.65 3.09 18.87
CA TYR A 384 -18.34 4.35 18.61
C TYR A 384 -19.81 4.28 19.00
N ARG A 385 -20.30 5.31 19.64
CA ARG A 385 -21.69 5.47 20.11
C ARG A 385 -22.13 6.91 19.96
N VAL A 386 -23.33 7.14 19.44
CA VAL A 386 -23.90 8.49 19.32
C VAL A 386 -24.19 9.10 20.69
N ASP A 387 -24.75 8.30 21.62
CA ASP A 387 -25.02 8.69 23.01
C ASP A 387 -24.52 7.60 23.97
N PRO A 388 -23.39 7.87 24.69
CA PRO A 388 -22.86 6.89 25.64
C PRO A 388 -23.75 6.59 26.83
N SER A 389 -24.64 7.51 27.24
CA SER A 389 -25.53 7.37 28.42
C SER A 389 -26.66 6.42 28.11
N ARG A 390 -27.40 6.70 27.04
CA ARG A 390 -28.54 5.88 26.59
C ARG A 390 -28.12 4.49 26.12
N SER A 391 -26.95 4.39 25.52
CA SER A 391 -26.41 3.09 25.06
C SER A 391 -25.98 2.18 26.23
N ARG A 392 -25.68 2.73 27.43
CA ARG A 392 -25.41 1.93 28.62
C ARG A 392 -26.67 1.23 29.12
N GLU A 393 -27.81 1.87 29.03
CA GLU A 393 -29.10 1.29 29.41
C GLU A 393 -29.57 0.22 28.43
N THR A 394 -29.31 0.39 27.14
CA THR A 394 -29.70 -0.58 26.09
C THR A 394 -28.69 -1.72 25.89
N GLY A 395 -27.56 -1.73 26.59
CA GLY A 395 -26.57 -2.82 26.60
C GLY A 395 -25.76 -2.96 25.31
N GLY A 396 -25.66 -1.91 24.49
CA GLY A 396 -24.85 -1.94 23.27
C GLY A 396 -23.34 -1.91 23.58
N THR A 397 -22.54 -2.71 22.88
CA THR A 397 -21.07 -2.78 23.01
C THR A 397 -20.34 -1.75 22.15
N GLY A 398 -20.98 -1.20 21.11
CA GLY A 398 -20.36 -0.36 20.11
C GLY A 398 -19.49 -1.13 19.10
N LEU A 399 -19.54 -2.48 19.14
CA LEU A 399 -18.79 -3.35 18.21
C LEU A 399 -19.67 -3.91 17.09
N GLY A 400 -20.99 -3.98 17.27
CA GLY A 400 -21.89 -4.65 16.33
C GLY A 400 -21.80 -4.12 14.89
N LEU A 401 -21.82 -2.79 14.68
CA LEU A 401 -21.70 -2.22 13.33
C LEU A 401 -20.27 -2.33 12.74
N ALA A 402 -19.24 -2.39 13.58
CA ALA A 402 -17.90 -2.71 13.14
C ALA A 402 -17.82 -4.17 12.63
N ILE A 403 -18.44 -5.12 13.36
CA ILE A 403 -18.59 -6.51 12.91
C ILE A 403 -19.31 -6.57 11.57
N VAL A 404 -20.44 -5.88 11.42
CA VAL A 404 -21.20 -5.82 10.15
C VAL A 404 -20.35 -5.35 9.00
N LYS A 405 -19.58 -4.26 9.20
CA LYS A 405 -18.67 -3.70 8.18
C LYS A 405 -17.60 -4.70 7.78
N HIS A 406 -16.93 -5.34 8.74
CA HIS A 406 -15.89 -6.32 8.47
C HIS A 406 -16.43 -7.54 7.74
N VAL A 407 -17.58 -8.07 8.17
CA VAL A 407 -18.24 -9.19 7.48
C VAL A 407 -18.62 -8.82 6.06
N ALA A 408 -19.23 -7.65 5.86
CA ALA A 408 -19.58 -7.15 4.52
C ALA A 408 -18.34 -7.09 3.61
N GLN A 409 -17.26 -6.48 4.07
CA GLN A 409 -16.00 -6.37 3.31
C GLN A 409 -15.43 -7.75 2.96
N ARG A 410 -15.38 -8.70 3.88
CA ARG A 410 -14.86 -10.05 3.66
C ARG A 410 -15.67 -10.85 2.65
N HIS A 411 -16.98 -10.58 2.58
CA HIS A 411 -17.89 -11.22 1.63
C HIS A 411 -18.06 -10.44 0.32
N GLY A 412 -17.30 -9.36 0.11
CA GLY A 412 -17.43 -8.50 -1.07
C GLY A 412 -18.77 -7.77 -1.15
N ALA A 413 -19.47 -7.63 -0.02
CA ALA A 413 -20.73 -6.94 0.12
C ALA A 413 -20.54 -5.47 0.52
N GLU A 414 -21.55 -4.64 0.24
CA GLU A 414 -21.56 -3.22 0.55
C GLU A 414 -22.53 -2.94 1.71
N LEU A 415 -22.07 -2.24 2.75
CA LEU A 415 -22.93 -1.75 3.83
C LEU A 415 -23.43 -0.34 3.47
N ARG A 416 -24.73 -0.16 3.49
CA ARG A 416 -25.42 1.12 3.26
C ARG A 416 -26.17 1.56 4.50
N ILE A 417 -26.03 2.83 4.86
CA ILE A 417 -26.65 3.42 6.04
C ILE A 417 -27.39 4.69 5.61
N GLU A 418 -28.68 4.73 5.83
CA GLU A 418 -29.55 5.88 5.57
C GLU A 418 -30.29 6.21 6.86
N SER A 419 -30.20 7.44 7.35
CA SER A 419 -30.92 7.84 8.55
C SER A 419 -31.28 9.32 8.51
N THR A 420 -32.42 9.63 9.10
CA THR A 420 -32.87 11.00 9.30
C THR A 420 -33.31 11.14 10.75
N GLN A 421 -32.75 12.10 11.44
CA GLN A 421 -33.10 12.38 12.84
C GLN A 421 -34.61 12.58 13.01
N GLY A 422 -35.22 11.89 13.95
CA GLY A 422 -36.68 11.92 14.21
C GLY A 422 -37.51 11.02 13.30
N GLN A 423 -36.95 10.38 12.25
CA GLN A 423 -37.71 9.57 11.30
C GLN A 423 -37.34 8.08 11.32
N GLY A 424 -36.20 7.75 11.94
CA GLY A 424 -35.66 6.39 11.98
C GLY A 424 -34.47 6.17 11.06
N SER A 425 -34.05 4.91 10.95
CA SER A 425 -32.85 4.52 10.21
C SER A 425 -33.14 3.32 9.30
N ARG A 426 -32.32 3.19 8.26
CA ARG A 426 -32.26 2.04 7.39
C ARG A 426 -30.83 1.58 7.25
N PHE A 427 -30.56 0.36 7.62
CA PHE A 427 -29.27 -0.30 7.44
C PHE A 427 -29.44 -1.43 6.41
N ALA A 428 -28.55 -1.52 5.43
CA ALA A 428 -28.64 -2.52 4.40
C ALA A 428 -27.26 -3.11 4.07
N ILE A 429 -27.23 -4.41 3.78
CA ILE A 429 -26.06 -5.11 3.24
C ILE A 429 -26.43 -5.58 1.83
N VAL A 430 -25.66 -5.16 0.83
CA VAL A 430 -25.84 -5.56 -0.56
C VAL A 430 -24.81 -6.62 -0.91
N PHE A 431 -25.27 -7.85 -1.10
CA PHE A 431 -24.42 -8.99 -1.46
C PHE A 431 -24.24 -9.09 -2.98
N PRO A 432 -23.02 -9.43 -3.46
CA PRO A 432 -22.77 -9.57 -4.90
C PRO A 432 -23.44 -10.82 -5.47
N ALA A 433 -23.79 -10.76 -6.76
CA ALA A 433 -24.40 -11.87 -7.49
C ALA A 433 -23.58 -13.18 -7.43
N SER A 434 -22.25 -13.06 -7.38
CA SER A 434 -21.32 -14.21 -7.28
C SER A 434 -21.48 -15.06 -6.01
N ARG A 435 -22.12 -14.50 -4.97
CA ARG A 435 -22.41 -15.21 -3.71
C ARG A 435 -23.85 -15.68 -3.58
N LEU A 436 -24.65 -15.54 -4.61
CA LEU A 436 -26.07 -15.85 -4.56
C LEU A 436 -26.38 -16.99 -5.52
N ARG A 437 -27.27 -17.92 -5.11
CA ARG A 437 -27.80 -18.96 -5.94
C ARG A 437 -29.31 -19.02 -5.72
N ALA A 438 -30.05 -19.00 -6.84
CA ALA A 438 -31.50 -19.28 -6.78
C ALA A 438 -31.76 -20.69 -6.28
N ALA A 439 -32.95 -20.97 -5.72
CA ALA A 439 -33.35 -22.31 -5.42
C ALA A 439 -33.31 -23.17 -6.71
N MET A 440 -32.68 -24.33 -6.64
CA MET A 440 -32.85 -25.30 -7.72
C MET A 440 -34.32 -25.74 -7.68
N GLN A 441 -35.06 -25.46 -8.77
CA GLN A 441 -36.39 -25.96 -8.99
C GLN A 441 -36.40 -27.48 -9.04
#